data_f49feef414e18544e336a25310ddaa4d
#
_entry.id   f49feef414e18544e336a25310ddaa4d
#
_cell.length_a   1.000
_cell.length_b   1.000
_cell.length_c   1.000
_cell.angle_alpha   90.00
_cell.angle_beta   90.00
_cell.angle_gamma   90.00
#
_symmetry.space_group_name_H-M   'P 1'
#
loop_
_entity.id
_entity.type
_entity.pdbx_description
1 polymer ?
#
loop_
_entity_poly.entity_id
_entity_poly.type
_entity_poly.pdbx_seq_one_letter_code
_entity_poly.pdbx_strand_id
1 'polypeptide(L)'
;DRSRGLGDVYKRQDIYGPSVPTMMDVEGYVPKSTKVNGQSMIDPIESYGVKIMSIGFFTKLDQAVIWRGPMASKALNQMIFDTNWGSLDFLFLDLPPGTGDIHLSLVQSLPITGSIIVSTPQNVALADARRGIKMFQQESISVPILGLIENMAYFSTEDSEEKHYIFGEAGVKYLSEDLNINFLGEIPLFKDLRESSDYGRPGSLQESTEVSEVFENISKNVVEQLLKRNKELPPTKIVEITNLVGCSAIKK
;
A
#
# COMPACT_ATOMS: atom_id res chain seq x y z
N ASP A 1 -16.64 -27.55 2.35
CA ASP A 1 -17.76 -26.73 1.91
C ASP A 1 -17.23 -25.69 0.93
N ARG A 2 -17.72 -25.76 -0.28
CA ARG A 2 -17.32 -24.84 -1.33
C ARG A 2 -17.90 -23.47 -0.97
N SER A 3 -17.08 -22.64 -0.42
CA SER A 3 -17.36 -21.23 -0.26
C SER A 3 -17.71 -20.67 -1.64
N ARG A 4 -18.96 -20.30 -1.81
CA ARG A 4 -19.44 -19.55 -2.95
C ARG A 4 -18.61 -18.28 -3.04
N GLY A 5 -17.99 -18.06 -4.19
CA GLY A 5 -17.05 -16.99 -4.41
C GLY A 5 -17.59 -15.64 -3.96
N LEU A 6 -17.03 -15.18 -2.89
CA LEU A 6 -16.87 -13.76 -2.65
C LEU A 6 -15.78 -13.35 -3.64
N GLY A 7 -16.17 -12.67 -4.68
CA GLY A 7 -15.23 -12.12 -5.64
C GLY A 7 -14.43 -11.05 -4.94
N ASP A 8 -13.32 -11.46 -4.35
CA ASP A 8 -12.37 -10.55 -3.72
C ASP A 8 -11.68 -9.73 -4.81
N VAL A 9 -12.30 -8.64 -5.18
CA VAL A 9 -11.69 -7.68 -6.09
C VAL A 9 -10.84 -6.73 -5.27
N TYR A 10 -9.57 -7.06 -5.12
CA TYR A 10 -8.58 -6.19 -4.52
C TYR A 10 -8.13 -5.14 -5.54
N LYS A 11 -7.91 -3.92 -5.06
CA LYS A 11 -7.35 -2.85 -5.85
C LYS A 11 -5.98 -2.48 -5.33
N ARG A 12 -4.97 -2.50 -6.19
CA ARG A 12 -3.65 -1.95 -5.91
C ARG A 12 -3.35 -0.81 -6.88
N GLN A 13 -3.03 0.37 -6.34
CA GLN A 13 -2.53 1.50 -7.10
C GLN A 13 -1.07 1.74 -6.73
N ASP A 14 -0.20 1.75 -7.74
CA ASP A 14 1.19 2.13 -7.61
C ASP A 14 1.41 3.45 -8.38
N ILE A 15 1.80 4.48 -7.62
CA ILE A 15 1.87 5.85 -8.14
C ILE A 15 3.27 6.20 -8.64
N TYR A 16 4.32 5.51 -8.16
CA TYR A 16 5.70 5.90 -8.44
C TYR A 16 6.59 4.81 -9.00
N GLY A 17 6.17 3.56 -9.04
CA GLY A 17 7.00 2.45 -9.49
C GLY A 17 6.39 1.73 -10.69
N PRO A 18 7.18 1.36 -11.70
CA PRO A 18 6.74 0.48 -12.78
C PRO A 18 6.64 -0.99 -12.34
N SER A 19 6.90 -1.30 -11.07
CA SER A 19 7.09 -2.67 -10.57
C SER A 19 5.79 -3.48 -10.46
N VAL A 20 4.65 -2.85 -10.17
CA VAL A 20 3.39 -3.59 -10.04
C VAL A 20 2.98 -4.34 -11.31
N PRO A 21 3.09 -3.78 -12.53
CA PRO A 21 2.84 -4.54 -13.75
C PRO A 21 3.70 -5.80 -13.86
N THR A 22 4.98 -5.73 -13.55
CA THR A 22 5.90 -6.89 -13.56
C THR A 22 5.50 -7.90 -12.49
N MET A 23 5.29 -7.47 -11.24
CA MET A 23 4.92 -8.34 -10.12
C MET A 23 3.58 -9.06 -10.30
N MET A 24 2.71 -8.57 -11.17
CA MET A 24 1.37 -9.10 -11.42
C MET A 24 1.21 -9.70 -12.82
N ASP A 25 2.32 -9.97 -13.52
CA ASP A 25 2.36 -10.57 -14.88
C ASP A 25 1.50 -9.81 -15.91
N VAL A 26 1.52 -8.49 -15.83
CA VAL A 26 0.77 -7.62 -16.76
C VAL A 26 1.65 -6.51 -17.36
N GLU A 27 2.94 -6.79 -17.47
CA GLU A 27 3.89 -5.88 -18.12
C GLU A 27 3.58 -5.70 -19.60
N GLY A 28 3.64 -4.48 -20.08
CA GLY A 28 3.33 -4.14 -21.48
C GLY A 28 1.83 -4.06 -21.81
N TYR A 29 0.94 -4.36 -20.87
CA TYR A 29 -0.49 -4.12 -21.06
C TYR A 29 -0.79 -2.63 -20.98
N VAL A 30 -1.70 -2.18 -21.85
CA VAL A 30 -2.18 -0.79 -21.89
C VAL A 30 -3.66 -0.77 -21.55
N PRO A 31 -4.07 -0.06 -20.50
CA PRO A 31 -5.48 0.09 -20.15
C PRO A 31 -6.29 0.68 -21.31
N LYS A 32 -7.45 0.10 -21.59
CA LYS A 32 -8.38 0.60 -22.60
C LYS A 32 -9.30 1.65 -21.99
N SER A 33 -9.89 2.46 -22.84
CA SER A 33 -10.89 3.43 -22.41
C SER A 33 -12.25 3.04 -22.98
N THR A 34 -13.26 2.98 -22.13
CA THR A 34 -14.64 2.70 -22.50
C THR A 34 -15.56 3.86 -22.10
N LYS A 35 -16.72 3.95 -22.74
CA LYS A 35 -17.74 4.95 -22.37
C LYS A 35 -18.70 4.34 -21.36
N VAL A 36 -18.74 4.88 -20.15
CA VAL A 36 -19.69 4.54 -19.09
C VAL A 36 -20.56 5.77 -18.83
N ASN A 37 -21.86 5.64 -19.02
CA ASN A 37 -22.82 6.75 -18.86
C ASN A 37 -22.44 8.03 -19.63
N GLY A 38 -21.84 7.88 -20.83
CA GLY A 38 -21.42 9.01 -21.67
C GLY A 38 -20.05 9.61 -21.33
N GLN A 39 -19.43 9.22 -20.23
CA GLN A 39 -18.07 9.61 -19.82
C GLN A 39 -17.05 8.58 -20.28
N SER A 40 -15.88 9.05 -20.72
CA SER A 40 -14.74 8.18 -21.03
C SER A 40 -14.07 7.77 -19.74
N MET A 41 -14.03 6.47 -19.45
CA MET A 41 -13.38 5.90 -18.27
C MET A 41 -12.31 4.91 -18.69
N ILE A 42 -11.31 4.74 -17.87
CA ILE A 42 -10.19 3.82 -18.08
C ILE A 42 -10.58 2.47 -17.47
N ASP A 43 -10.50 1.39 -18.24
CA ASP A 43 -10.72 0.06 -17.69
C ASP A 43 -9.44 -0.41 -16.97
N PRO A 44 -9.54 -0.85 -15.70
CA PRO A 44 -8.39 -1.38 -14.99
C PRO A 44 -7.92 -2.69 -15.63
N ILE A 45 -6.64 -2.98 -15.51
CA ILE A 45 -6.12 -4.30 -15.88
C ILE A 45 -6.47 -5.28 -14.76
N GLU A 46 -6.91 -6.47 -15.14
CA GLU A 46 -7.25 -7.53 -14.19
C GLU A 46 -6.23 -8.66 -14.26
N SER A 47 -5.66 -9.02 -13.11
CA SER A 47 -4.75 -10.14 -12.95
C SER A 47 -4.97 -10.80 -11.60
N TYR A 48 -4.97 -12.14 -11.55
CA TYR A 48 -5.21 -12.92 -10.34
C TYR A 48 -6.46 -12.52 -9.54
N GLY A 49 -7.53 -12.09 -10.21
CA GLY A 49 -8.76 -11.60 -9.57
C GLY A 49 -8.66 -10.21 -8.95
N VAL A 50 -7.57 -9.49 -9.20
CA VAL A 50 -7.32 -8.14 -8.69
C VAL A 50 -7.40 -7.14 -9.85
N LYS A 51 -8.17 -6.07 -9.67
CA LYS A 51 -8.17 -4.92 -10.58
C LYS A 51 -7.01 -4.00 -10.24
N ILE A 52 -6.17 -3.72 -11.23
CA ILE A 52 -4.91 -3.01 -11.04
C ILE A 52 -4.90 -1.74 -11.89
N MET A 53 -4.44 -0.66 -11.29
CA MET A 53 -4.08 0.56 -11.98
C MET A 53 -2.70 1.01 -11.49
N SER A 54 -1.76 1.14 -12.40
CA SER A 54 -0.39 1.56 -12.10
C SER A 54 0.04 2.62 -13.09
N ILE A 55 0.88 3.54 -12.62
CA ILE A 55 1.53 4.51 -13.49
C ILE A 55 2.42 3.80 -14.53
N GLY A 56 2.92 2.60 -14.18
CA GLY A 56 3.71 1.76 -15.07
C GLY A 56 3.00 1.37 -16.37
N PHE A 57 1.68 1.41 -16.43
CA PHE A 57 0.91 1.18 -17.66
C PHE A 57 0.98 2.35 -18.66
N PHE A 58 1.37 3.53 -18.21
CA PHE A 58 1.40 4.76 -19.02
C PHE A 58 2.83 5.25 -19.29
N THR A 59 3.83 4.56 -18.77
CA THR A 59 5.25 4.89 -18.94
C THR A 59 5.96 3.75 -19.65
N LYS A 60 6.89 4.08 -20.54
CA LYS A 60 7.78 3.07 -21.10
C LYS A 60 8.87 2.75 -20.09
N LEU A 61 9.31 1.49 -20.02
CA LEU A 61 10.36 1.04 -19.09
C LEU A 61 11.65 1.86 -19.21
N ASP A 62 11.99 2.32 -20.40
CA ASP A 62 13.21 3.08 -20.68
C ASP A 62 13.02 4.59 -20.53
N GLN A 63 11.84 5.06 -20.14
CA GLN A 63 11.55 6.48 -20.09
C GLN A 63 11.50 6.97 -18.64
N ALA A 64 12.49 7.74 -18.25
CA ALA A 64 12.47 8.47 -16.99
C ALA A 64 11.41 9.58 -17.07
N VAL A 65 10.25 9.37 -16.44
CA VAL A 65 9.23 10.41 -16.31
C VAL A 65 9.47 11.19 -15.02
N ILE A 66 9.78 12.48 -15.16
CA ILE A 66 9.93 13.36 -14.01
C ILE A 66 8.55 13.82 -13.57
N TRP A 67 8.02 13.17 -12.53
CA TRP A 67 6.77 13.56 -11.92
C TRP A 67 6.96 14.77 -10.99
N ARG A 68 6.48 15.91 -11.41
CA ARG A 68 6.38 17.07 -10.52
C ARG A 68 5.11 16.95 -9.69
N GLY A 69 5.12 17.45 -8.44
CA GLY A 69 4.02 17.29 -7.48
C GLY A 69 2.61 17.49 -8.08
N PRO A 70 2.29 18.59 -8.79
CA PRO A 70 0.97 18.80 -9.39
C PRO A 70 0.61 17.77 -10.47
N MET A 71 1.59 17.28 -11.23
CA MET A 71 1.36 16.26 -12.26
C MET A 71 1.07 14.91 -11.63
N ALA A 72 1.79 14.56 -10.58
CA ALA A 72 1.58 13.32 -9.85
C ALA A 72 0.21 13.30 -9.15
N SER A 73 -0.20 14.40 -8.52
CA SER A 73 -1.54 14.52 -7.92
C SER A 73 -2.65 14.43 -8.97
N LYS A 74 -2.46 15.03 -10.15
CA LYS A 74 -3.42 14.90 -11.25
C LYS A 74 -3.52 13.47 -11.77
N ALA A 75 -2.38 12.78 -11.99
CA ALA A 75 -2.36 11.40 -12.43
C ALA A 75 -3.03 10.48 -11.40
N LEU A 76 -2.75 10.69 -10.10
CA LEU A 76 -3.41 9.98 -9.03
C LEU A 76 -4.93 10.14 -9.08
N ASN A 77 -5.42 11.36 -9.20
CA ASN A 77 -6.86 11.62 -9.30
C ASN A 77 -7.47 10.92 -10.51
N GLN A 78 -6.82 10.96 -11.67
CA GLN A 78 -7.28 10.22 -12.86
C GLN A 78 -7.31 8.70 -12.63
N MET A 79 -6.27 8.14 -12.03
CA MET A 79 -6.20 6.70 -11.73
C MET A 79 -7.29 6.29 -10.72
N ILE A 80 -7.71 7.17 -9.83
CA ILE A 80 -8.75 6.90 -8.85
C ILE A 80 -10.15 7.08 -9.42
N PHE A 81 -10.42 8.25 -10.01
CA PHE A 81 -11.78 8.69 -10.33
C PHE A 81 -12.18 8.44 -11.79
N ASP A 82 -11.21 8.43 -12.72
CA ASP A 82 -11.50 8.18 -14.14
C ASP A 82 -11.37 6.69 -14.50
N THR A 83 -11.21 5.80 -13.52
CA THR A 83 -11.14 4.35 -13.72
C THR A 83 -12.49 3.70 -13.46
N ASN A 84 -12.92 2.83 -14.39
CA ASN A 84 -14.12 2.03 -14.28
C ASN A 84 -13.92 0.84 -13.34
N TRP A 85 -13.92 1.10 -12.06
CA TRP A 85 -13.65 0.08 -11.05
C TRP A 85 -14.79 -0.93 -10.88
N GLY A 86 -16.03 -0.55 -11.20
CA GLY A 86 -17.22 -1.32 -10.86
C GLY A 86 -17.41 -1.47 -9.35
N SER A 87 -17.97 -2.60 -8.92
CA SER A 87 -18.08 -2.91 -7.49
C SER A 87 -16.73 -3.38 -6.94
N LEU A 88 -16.34 -2.88 -5.77
CA LEU A 88 -15.11 -3.25 -5.05
C LEU A 88 -15.45 -3.53 -3.59
N ASP A 89 -14.86 -4.58 -3.02
CA ASP A 89 -14.89 -4.85 -1.59
C ASP A 89 -13.82 -4.02 -0.86
N PHE A 90 -12.63 -3.94 -1.44
CA PHE A 90 -11.49 -3.21 -0.90
C PHE A 90 -10.78 -2.37 -1.97
N LEU A 91 -10.28 -1.22 -1.54
CA LEU A 91 -9.43 -0.35 -2.33
C LEU A 91 -8.10 -0.17 -1.59
N PHE A 92 -7.02 -0.72 -2.14
CA PHE A 92 -5.66 -0.51 -1.63
C PHE A 92 -4.95 0.57 -2.44
N LEU A 93 -4.31 1.49 -1.74
CA LEU A 93 -3.49 2.54 -2.31
C LEU A 93 -2.06 2.34 -1.85
N ASP A 94 -1.18 1.97 -2.78
CA ASP A 94 0.25 1.82 -2.53
C ASP A 94 0.91 3.19 -2.72
N LEU A 95 1.32 3.80 -1.61
CA LEU A 95 1.83 5.16 -1.59
C LEU A 95 3.35 5.17 -1.69
N PRO A 96 3.94 6.21 -2.33
CA PRO A 96 5.37 6.39 -2.32
C PRO A 96 5.88 6.64 -0.89
N PRO A 97 7.16 6.41 -0.63
CA PRO A 97 7.73 6.72 0.67
C PRO A 97 7.71 8.22 0.96
N GLY A 98 7.67 8.56 2.23
CA GLY A 98 7.72 9.94 2.71
C GLY A 98 6.36 10.52 3.12
N THR A 99 6.29 11.83 3.24
CA THR A 99 5.13 12.58 3.77
C THR A 99 4.81 13.80 2.90
N GLY A 100 4.92 13.64 1.58
CA GLY A 100 4.77 14.74 0.62
C GLY A 100 3.33 15.06 0.22
N ASP A 101 3.19 16.00 -0.73
CA ASP A 101 1.91 16.53 -1.23
C ASP A 101 0.94 15.46 -1.74
N ILE A 102 1.45 14.32 -2.19
CA ILE A 102 0.63 13.22 -2.71
C ILE A 102 -0.23 12.61 -1.59
N HIS A 103 0.35 12.40 -0.42
CA HIS A 103 -0.37 11.88 0.73
C HIS A 103 -1.49 12.83 1.15
N LEU A 104 -1.20 14.14 1.17
CA LEU A 104 -2.20 15.17 1.47
C LEU A 104 -3.29 15.22 0.41
N SER A 105 -2.93 15.21 -0.87
CA SER A 105 -3.90 15.20 -1.99
C SER A 105 -4.83 13.99 -1.91
N LEU A 106 -4.30 12.83 -1.49
CA LEU A 106 -5.08 11.62 -1.37
C LEU A 106 -6.14 11.72 -0.27
N VAL A 107 -5.76 12.12 0.95
CA VAL A 107 -6.69 12.24 2.08
C VAL A 107 -7.73 13.34 1.86
N GLN A 108 -7.41 14.34 1.03
CA GLN A 108 -8.35 15.37 0.59
C GLN A 108 -9.31 14.90 -0.52
N SER A 109 -8.96 13.84 -1.22
CA SER A 109 -9.74 13.33 -2.35
C SER A 109 -10.59 12.11 -1.99
N LEU A 110 -10.16 11.34 -0.99
CA LEU A 110 -10.81 10.07 -0.59
C LEU A 110 -11.00 9.96 0.93
N PRO A 111 -12.11 9.35 1.36
CA PRO A 111 -12.34 9.01 2.75
C PRO A 111 -11.55 7.74 3.12
N ILE A 112 -10.26 7.90 3.43
CA ILE A 112 -9.37 6.77 3.76
C ILE A 112 -9.82 6.09 5.05
N THR A 113 -10.14 4.82 4.99
CA THR A 113 -10.66 4.05 6.13
C THR A 113 -9.56 3.78 7.17
N GLY A 114 -8.34 3.54 6.72
CA GLY A 114 -7.21 3.32 7.60
C GLY A 114 -5.90 3.21 6.81
N SER A 115 -4.78 3.32 7.50
CA SER A 115 -3.44 3.17 6.94
C SER A 115 -2.69 1.99 7.57
N ILE A 116 -1.84 1.35 6.79
CA ILE A 116 -0.89 0.33 7.21
C ILE A 116 0.49 0.89 6.95
N ILE A 117 1.37 0.82 7.94
CA ILE A 117 2.74 1.29 7.80
C ILE A 117 3.65 0.08 7.69
N VAL A 118 4.42 0.01 6.60
CA VAL A 118 5.42 -1.03 6.36
C VAL A 118 6.81 -0.42 6.51
N SER A 119 7.66 -1.04 7.32
CA SER A 119 9.04 -0.61 7.51
C SER A 119 9.96 -1.81 7.69
N THR A 120 11.26 -1.58 7.50
CA THR A 120 12.31 -2.51 7.92
C THR A 120 12.75 -2.18 9.35
N PRO A 121 13.43 -3.11 10.07
CA PRO A 121 13.80 -2.89 11.48
C PRO A 121 14.93 -1.86 11.69
N GLN A 122 15.52 -1.31 10.62
CA GLN A 122 16.61 -0.33 10.72
C GLN A 122 16.16 1.01 11.30
N ASN A 123 16.95 1.59 12.19
CA ASN A 123 16.64 2.88 12.81
C ASN A 123 16.34 4.01 11.81
N VAL A 124 17.00 4.01 10.66
CA VAL A 124 16.76 5.02 9.60
C VAL A 124 15.36 4.86 9.02
N ALA A 125 14.94 3.64 8.71
CA ALA A 125 13.61 3.35 8.19
C ALA A 125 12.53 3.62 9.25
N LEU A 126 12.80 3.27 10.52
CA LEU A 126 11.89 3.55 11.64
C LEU A 126 11.68 5.05 11.87
N ALA A 127 12.70 5.87 11.62
CA ALA A 127 12.56 7.33 11.69
C ALA A 127 11.58 7.87 10.64
N ASP A 128 11.61 7.32 9.43
CA ASP A 128 10.66 7.70 8.37
C ASP A 128 9.26 7.13 8.64
N ALA A 129 9.15 5.90 9.12
CA ALA A 129 7.88 5.32 9.57
C ALA A 129 7.23 6.18 10.66
N ARG A 130 7.98 6.65 11.67
CA ARG A 130 7.48 7.57 12.71
C ARG A 130 6.95 8.87 12.13
N ARG A 131 7.58 9.43 11.09
CA ARG A 131 7.09 10.65 10.41
C ARG A 131 5.77 10.39 9.69
N GLY A 132 5.64 9.26 8.98
CA GLY A 132 4.41 8.84 8.33
C GLY A 132 3.26 8.65 9.32
N ILE A 133 3.53 7.96 10.43
CA ILE A 133 2.58 7.76 11.52
C ILE A 133 2.09 9.12 12.07
N LYS A 134 3.01 10.01 12.42
CA LYS A 134 2.67 11.34 12.93
C LYS A 134 1.86 12.17 11.92
N MET A 135 2.16 12.05 10.63
CA MET A 135 1.38 12.73 9.59
C MET A 135 -0.08 12.27 9.59
N PHE A 136 -0.33 10.96 9.59
CA PHE A 136 -1.69 10.42 9.61
C PHE A 136 -2.43 10.71 10.91
N GLN A 137 -1.72 10.86 12.04
CA GLN A 137 -2.29 11.18 13.34
C GLN A 137 -2.55 12.68 13.56
N GLN A 138 -2.11 13.58 12.66
CA GLN A 138 -2.42 15.00 12.79
C GLN A 138 -3.92 15.22 12.81
N GLU A 139 -4.42 16.09 13.69
CA GLU A 139 -5.84 16.40 13.82
C GLU A 139 -6.50 16.84 12.49
N SER A 140 -5.75 17.55 11.66
CA SER A 140 -6.19 17.98 10.33
C SER A 140 -6.30 16.84 9.31
N ILE A 141 -5.72 15.66 9.56
CA ILE A 141 -5.72 14.50 8.66
C ILE A 141 -6.52 13.36 9.27
N SER A 142 -6.20 13.00 10.50
CA SER A 142 -6.93 12.03 11.33
C SER A 142 -7.30 10.71 10.63
N VAL A 143 -6.32 10.11 9.93
CA VAL A 143 -6.47 8.77 9.32
C VAL A 143 -6.07 7.71 10.35
N PRO A 144 -6.97 6.78 10.71
CA PRO A 144 -6.64 5.70 11.65
C PRO A 144 -5.50 4.82 11.13
N ILE A 145 -4.59 4.44 12.02
CA ILE A 145 -3.52 3.48 11.70
C ILE A 145 -3.99 2.10 12.14
N LEU A 146 -4.19 1.19 11.19
CA LEU A 146 -4.61 -0.18 11.45
C LEU A 146 -3.50 -0.99 12.11
N GLY A 147 -2.26 -0.73 11.73
CA GLY A 147 -1.10 -1.36 12.34
C GLY A 147 0.17 -1.22 11.52
N LEU A 148 1.23 -1.84 12.06
CA LEU A 148 2.58 -1.84 11.50
C LEU A 148 2.97 -3.24 11.04
N ILE A 149 3.71 -3.33 9.93
CA ILE A 149 4.29 -4.57 9.39
C ILE A 149 5.81 -4.40 9.33
N GLU A 150 6.54 -5.38 9.87
CA GLU A 150 8.00 -5.43 9.73
C GLU A 150 8.36 -6.22 8.48
N ASN A 151 8.96 -5.56 7.49
CA ASN A 151 9.46 -6.20 6.28
C ASN A 151 10.96 -6.46 6.40
N MET A 152 11.45 -7.53 5.75
CA MET A 152 12.86 -7.97 5.84
C MET A 152 13.30 -8.21 7.29
N ALA A 153 12.42 -8.82 8.09
CA ALA A 153 12.62 -9.00 9.53
C ALA A 153 13.83 -9.85 9.84
N TYR A 154 14.00 -10.96 9.17
CA TYR A 154 15.14 -11.86 9.29
C TYR A 154 15.34 -12.66 8.00
N PHE A 155 16.48 -13.32 7.91
CA PHE A 155 16.79 -14.32 6.89
C PHE A 155 17.03 -15.66 7.58
N SER A 156 16.49 -16.74 7.02
CA SER A 156 16.80 -18.13 7.40
C SER A 156 17.22 -18.91 6.17
N THR A 157 18.09 -19.92 6.34
CA THR A 157 18.46 -20.85 5.28
C THR A 157 17.63 -22.10 5.38
N GLU A 158 17.40 -22.79 4.26
CA GLU A 158 16.66 -24.06 4.22
C GLU A 158 17.26 -25.15 5.14
N ASP A 159 18.57 -25.11 5.37
CA ASP A 159 19.32 -26.08 6.17
C ASP A 159 19.40 -25.71 7.67
N SER A 160 18.89 -24.56 8.08
CA SER A 160 19.01 -24.06 9.45
C SER A 160 17.80 -23.19 9.84
N GLU A 161 17.23 -23.53 11.00
CA GLU A 161 16.18 -22.69 11.62
C GLU A 161 16.75 -21.40 12.26
N GLU A 162 18.07 -21.17 12.17
CA GLU A 162 18.72 -20.00 12.72
C GLU A 162 18.31 -18.74 11.98
N LYS A 163 17.76 -17.77 12.72
CA LYS A 163 17.35 -16.48 12.18
C LYS A 163 18.52 -15.50 12.19
N HIS A 164 18.82 -14.95 11.03
CA HIS A 164 19.83 -13.90 10.86
C HIS A 164 19.19 -12.53 10.69
N TYR A 165 19.35 -11.66 11.65
CA TYR A 165 18.73 -10.32 11.69
C TYR A 165 19.62 -9.28 10.98
N ILE A 166 19.71 -9.37 9.66
CA ILE A 166 20.61 -8.55 8.83
C ILE A 166 20.36 -7.05 8.98
N PHE A 167 19.11 -6.65 9.15
CA PHE A 167 18.70 -5.25 9.24
C PHE A 167 18.35 -4.80 10.68
N GLY A 168 18.57 -5.62 11.67
CA GLY A 168 18.19 -5.40 13.06
C GLY A 168 17.04 -6.32 13.47
N GLU A 169 16.79 -6.42 14.76
CA GLU A 169 15.82 -7.32 15.36
C GLU A 169 14.64 -6.56 15.93
N ALA A 170 13.42 -6.96 15.52
CA ALA A 170 12.14 -6.51 16.09
C ALA A 170 11.94 -4.97 16.16
N GLY A 171 12.61 -4.20 15.29
CA GLY A 171 12.57 -2.74 15.37
C GLY A 171 11.17 -2.15 15.19
N VAL A 172 10.38 -2.68 14.25
CA VAL A 172 8.99 -2.24 14.01
C VAL A 172 8.07 -2.73 15.14
N LYS A 173 8.32 -3.91 15.67
CA LYS A 173 7.57 -4.44 16.81
C LYS A 173 7.74 -3.54 18.04
N TYR A 174 8.97 -3.16 18.40
CA TYR A 174 9.22 -2.21 19.48
C TYR A 174 8.60 -0.83 19.17
N LEU A 175 8.64 -0.37 17.92
CA LEU A 175 7.97 0.85 17.51
C LEU A 175 6.46 0.78 17.74
N SER A 176 5.84 -0.36 17.46
CA SER A 176 4.41 -0.58 17.65
C SER A 176 4.01 -0.53 19.13
N GLU A 177 4.82 -1.15 19.99
CA GLU A 177 4.64 -1.12 21.44
C GLU A 177 4.80 0.30 22.01
N ASP A 178 5.86 1.02 21.60
CA ASP A 178 6.15 2.39 22.03
C ASP A 178 5.03 3.39 21.66
N LEU A 179 4.40 3.19 20.51
CA LEU A 179 3.32 4.05 20.02
C LEU A 179 1.91 3.53 20.34
N ASN A 180 1.81 2.37 21.00
CA ASN A 180 0.54 1.67 21.25
C ASN A 180 -0.30 1.47 19.97
N ILE A 181 0.37 1.03 18.90
CA ILE A 181 -0.22 0.68 17.60
C ILE A 181 -0.13 -0.83 17.42
N ASN A 182 -1.09 -1.45 16.75
CA ASN A 182 -1.06 -2.90 16.54
C ASN A 182 0.13 -3.33 15.68
N PHE A 183 0.80 -4.41 16.06
CA PHE A 183 1.76 -5.12 15.22
C PHE A 183 1.01 -6.18 14.41
N LEU A 184 1.04 -6.07 13.08
CA LEU A 184 0.28 -6.93 12.17
C LEU A 184 1.04 -8.18 11.76
N GLY A 185 2.36 -8.15 11.84
CA GLY A 185 3.23 -9.28 11.55
C GLY A 185 4.57 -8.89 10.97
N GLU A 186 5.40 -9.89 10.77
CA GLU A 186 6.75 -9.77 10.19
C GLU A 186 6.85 -10.58 8.90
N ILE A 187 7.57 -10.05 7.91
CA ILE A 187 7.84 -10.71 6.64
C ILE A 187 9.35 -10.98 6.57
N PRO A 188 9.78 -12.24 6.59
CA PRO A 188 11.17 -12.61 6.41
C PRO A 188 11.69 -12.28 5.00
N LEU A 189 13.01 -12.33 4.85
CA LEU A 189 13.68 -12.32 3.55
C LEU A 189 13.58 -13.71 2.92
N PHE A 190 12.56 -13.91 2.09
CA PHE A 190 12.39 -15.13 1.33
C PHE A 190 13.01 -15.01 -0.07
N LYS A 191 13.84 -15.98 -0.45
CA LYS A 191 14.33 -16.11 -1.82
C LYS A 191 13.17 -16.29 -2.80
N ASP A 192 12.22 -17.13 -2.45
CA ASP A 192 11.05 -17.46 -3.27
C ASP A 192 10.14 -16.24 -3.48
N LEU A 193 10.01 -15.36 -2.48
CA LEU A 193 9.25 -14.12 -2.63
C LEU A 193 9.88 -13.19 -3.66
N ARG A 194 11.22 -13.07 -3.67
CA ARG A 194 11.94 -12.30 -4.70
C ARG A 194 11.73 -12.90 -6.07
N GLU A 195 11.98 -14.21 -6.22
CA GLU A 195 11.86 -14.90 -7.51
C GLU A 195 10.42 -14.84 -8.04
N SER A 196 9.43 -15.09 -7.19
CA SER A 196 8.02 -15.03 -7.58
C SER A 196 7.60 -13.61 -8.02
N SER A 197 8.12 -12.59 -7.37
CA SER A 197 7.87 -11.20 -7.75
C SER A 197 8.51 -10.85 -9.10
N ASP A 198 9.74 -11.31 -9.35
CA ASP A 198 10.45 -11.09 -10.61
C ASP A 198 9.76 -11.79 -11.81
N TYR A 199 9.10 -12.93 -11.55
CA TYR A 199 8.37 -13.71 -12.57
C TYR A 199 6.87 -13.38 -12.66
N GLY A 200 6.41 -12.38 -11.95
CA GLY A 200 4.98 -11.98 -11.98
C GLY A 200 4.05 -13.01 -11.35
N ARG A 201 4.54 -13.84 -10.43
CA ARG A 201 3.78 -14.87 -9.72
C ARG A 201 3.70 -14.54 -8.24
N PRO A 202 2.67 -13.81 -7.77
CA PRO A 202 2.61 -13.38 -6.37
C PRO A 202 2.79 -14.54 -5.40
N GLY A 203 3.78 -14.46 -4.51
CA GLY A 203 4.12 -15.52 -3.56
C GLY A 203 2.98 -15.87 -2.60
N SER A 204 2.11 -14.90 -2.32
CA SER A 204 0.90 -15.10 -1.51
C SER A 204 -0.14 -16.05 -2.14
N LEU A 205 -0.05 -16.32 -3.45
CA LEU A 205 -0.96 -17.22 -4.18
C LEU A 205 -0.38 -18.64 -4.35
N GLN A 206 0.83 -18.88 -3.87
CA GLN A 206 1.44 -20.20 -3.92
C GLN A 206 0.95 -21.03 -2.73
N GLU A 207 0.13 -22.04 -3.01
CA GLU A 207 -0.47 -22.87 -1.96
C GLU A 207 0.60 -23.59 -1.11
N SER A 208 0.38 -23.61 0.21
CA SER A 208 1.17 -24.36 1.20
C SER A 208 2.66 -23.97 1.24
N THR A 209 2.98 -22.70 1.00
CA THR A 209 4.33 -22.17 1.19
C THR A 209 4.41 -21.31 2.45
N GLU A 210 5.60 -21.23 3.07
CA GLU A 210 5.85 -20.35 4.22
C GLU A 210 5.51 -18.87 3.87
N VAL A 211 5.80 -18.47 2.64
CA VAL A 211 5.46 -17.13 2.13
C VAL A 211 3.94 -16.92 2.17
N SER A 212 3.14 -17.87 1.65
CA SER A 212 1.69 -17.72 1.63
C SER A 212 1.09 -17.68 3.04
N GLU A 213 1.59 -18.49 3.96
CA GLU A 213 1.14 -18.50 5.36
C GLU A 213 1.41 -17.17 6.07
N VAL A 214 2.58 -16.58 5.87
CA VAL A 214 2.93 -15.27 6.43
C VAL A 214 1.98 -14.19 5.92
N PHE A 215 1.75 -14.13 4.60
CA PHE A 215 0.84 -13.14 4.01
C PHE A 215 -0.61 -13.38 4.42
N GLU A 216 -1.04 -14.63 4.54
CA GLU A 216 -2.39 -14.97 5.02
C GLU A 216 -2.62 -14.48 6.45
N ASN A 217 -1.66 -14.73 7.35
CA ASN A 217 -1.74 -14.29 8.74
C ASN A 217 -1.77 -12.76 8.85
N ILE A 218 -0.91 -12.06 8.11
CA ILE A 218 -0.92 -10.58 8.07
C ILE A 218 -2.27 -10.08 7.53
N SER A 219 -2.79 -10.68 6.47
CA SER A 219 -4.06 -10.30 5.87
C SER A 219 -5.23 -10.48 6.86
N LYS A 220 -5.25 -11.57 7.61
CA LYS A 220 -6.24 -11.81 8.69
C LYS A 220 -6.15 -10.70 9.75
N ASN A 221 -4.94 -10.38 10.21
CA ASN A 221 -4.74 -9.33 11.20
C ASN A 221 -5.18 -7.94 10.68
N VAL A 222 -4.91 -7.63 9.42
CA VAL A 222 -5.37 -6.39 8.77
C VAL A 222 -6.90 -6.32 8.75
N VAL A 223 -7.57 -7.40 8.32
CA VAL A 223 -9.05 -7.45 8.26
C VAL A 223 -9.65 -7.34 9.65
N GLU A 224 -9.09 -7.99 10.66
CA GLU A 224 -9.55 -7.87 12.05
C GLU A 224 -9.47 -6.43 12.56
N GLN A 225 -8.34 -5.75 12.32
CA GLN A 225 -8.19 -4.35 12.73
C GLN A 225 -9.12 -3.41 11.96
N LEU A 226 -9.36 -3.69 10.68
CA LEU A 226 -10.33 -2.94 9.88
C LEU A 226 -11.76 -3.11 10.40
N LEU A 227 -12.16 -4.34 10.73
CA LEU A 227 -13.48 -4.63 11.30
C LEU A 227 -13.64 -3.97 12.68
N LYS A 228 -12.61 -4.02 13.53
CA LYS A 228 -12.58 -3.34 14.82
C LYS A 228 -12.76 -1.84 14.65
N ARG A 229 -11.95 -1.23 13.77
CA ARG A 229 -12.01 0.19 13.44
C ARG A 229 -13.45 0.58 12.99
N ASN A 230 -14.05 -0.20 12.10
CA ASN A 230 -15.39 0.10 11.57
C ASN A 230 -16.51 -0.04 12.61
N LYS A 231 -16.30 -0.81 13.68
CA LYS A 231 -17.22 -0.88 14.81
C LYS A 231 -17.05 0.27 15.80
N GLU A 232 -15.81 0.71 16.02
CA GLU A 232 -15.45 1.68 17.07
C GLU A 232 -15.48 3.13 16.57
N LEU A 233 -15.25 3.36 15.30
CA LEU A 233 -15.13 4.70 14.71
C LEU A 233 -16.21 4.94 13.66
N PRO A 234 -16.67 6.19 13.51
CA PRO A 234 -17.60 6.56 12.45
C PRO A 234 -16.94 6.39 11.07
N PRO A 235 -17.74 6.35 9.99
CA PRO A 235 -17.21 6.39 8.62
C PRO A 235 -16.27 7.58 8.44
N THR A 236 -15.15 7.33 7.78
CA THR A 236 -14.16 8.37 7.50
C THR A 236 -14.77 9.40 6.55
N LYS A 237 -14.48 10.68 6.80
CA LYS A 237 -14.86 11.78 5.92
C LYS A 237 -13.66 12.25 5.11
N ILE A 238 -13.93 12.88 3.98
CA ILE A 238 -12.90 13.60 3.22
C ILE A 238 -12.34 14.72 4.10
N VAL A 239 -11.01 14.85 4.10
CA VAL A 239 -10.31 15.84 4.91
C VAL A 239 -10.34 17.20 4.23
N GLU A 240 -10.93 18.21 4.87
CA GLU A 240 -10.87 19.60 4.44
C GLU A 240 -9.73 20.31 5.17
N ILE A 241 -8.59 20.49 4.50
CA ILE A 241 -7.47 21.26 5.06
C ILE A 241 -7.71 22.74 4.77
N THR A 242 -8.29 23.45 5.73
CA THR A 242 -8.66 24.87 5.59
C THR A 242 -7.50 25.84 5.79
N ASN A 243 -6.37 25.41 6.43
CA ASN A 243 -5.20 26.27 6.65
C ASN A 243 -3.90 25.45 6.60
N LEU A 244 -3.21 25.48 5.49
CA LEU A 244 -1.77 25.29 5.49
C LEU A 244 -1.16 26.54 6.15
N VAL A 245 -0.88 26.46 7.44
CA VAL A 245 0.02 27.43 8.09
C VAL A 245 1.37 27.23 7.41
N GLY A 246 1.64 28.09 6.43
CA GLY A 246 2.90 28.10 5.72
C GLY A 246 4.04 28.19 6.74
N CYS A 247 5.13 27.47 6.49
CA CYS A 247 6.39 27.67 7.18
C CYS A 247 6.73 29.15 7.15
N SER A 248 6.39 29.87 8.22
CA SER A 248 6.94 31.21 8.46
C SER A 248 8.44 30.99 8.70
N ALA A 249 9.22 31.39 7.71
CA ALA A 249 10.66 31.43 7.80
C ALA A 249 11.07 32.02 9.16
N ILE A 250 11.85 31.28 9.91
CA ILE A 250 12.50 31.77 11.11
C ILE A 250 13.31 32.98 10.68
N LYS A 251 12.79 34.18 10.97
CA LYS A 251 13.59 35.40 10.92
C LYS A 251 14.63 35.30 12.03
N LYS A 252 15.90 35.36 11.61
CA LYS A 252 17.03 35.54 12.53
C LYS A 252 16.90 36.85 13.33
#